data_0f8e59c0b2e1267e5c3c0126e4ec24b7
#
_entry.id   0f8e59c0b2e1267e5c3c0126e4ec24b7
#
_cell.length_a   1.000
_cell.length_b   1.000
_cell.length_c   1.000
_cell.angle_alpha   90.00
_cell.angle_beta   90.00
_cell.angle_gamma   90.00
#
_symmetry.space_group_name_H-M   'P 1'
#
loop_
_entity.id
_entity.type
_entity.pdbx_description
1 polymer ?
#
loop_
_entity_poly.entity_id
_entity_poly.type
_entity_poly.pdbx_seq_one_letter_code
_entity_poly.pdbx_strand_id
1 'polypeptide(L)'
;LIAAENLEVAPEDVELVGGEARVVGVPEKALPIRRVASQTHWHPAGLPDGMEPGLFETTILNPPMLDAPDDQDRVGSAVTFGYVFDLAAVEIDRTTGEIEIVKYVSVHDVGNVLNELVVEGQIYGGFAHGIAGALLEEFVYDAGANPQAGTFADYLCITAPEVPDVTIGHFNTPSPHNTLGAKGMGDGSSMLAPTAIANAAADALGTFDVELPLTLNKTWAKANGQEYSRAGSTRAKVGEGPREAGAVEGGLTGEGSVELSAPPATVWEMLLDPDALAAVVPGCEKLEQGGEDSFTAEVVIGVAGIKGTYSAAIDLKDKIEPRSVRLVGKA
;
A
#
# COMPACT_ATOMS: atom_id res chain seq x y z
N LEU A 1 17.62 -37.87 6.88
CA LEU A 1 18.12 -39.13 6.26
C LEU A 1 19.54 -39.48 6.73
N ILE A 2 20.58 -38.71 6.40
CA ILE A 2 21.98 -39.04 6.76
C ILE A 2 22.15 -39.30 8.26
N ALA A 3 21.57 -38.45 9.12
CA ALA A 3 21.65 -38.67 10.57
C ALA A 3 20.90 -39.93 11.02
N ALA A 4 19.75 -40.21 10.42
CA ALA A 4 18.95 -41.39 10.72
C ALA A 4 19.71 -42.69 10.40
N GLU A 5 20.37 -42.75 9.24
CA GLU A 5 21.20 -43.90 8.86
C GLU A 5 22.40 -44.08 9.79
N ASN A 6 23.10 -42.97 10.13
CA ASN A 6 24.24 -43.05 11.04
C ASN A 6 23.84 -43.41 12.48
N LEU A 7 22.62 -43.09 12.90
CA LEU A 7 22.07 -43.39 14.21
C LEU A 7 21.28 -44.71 14.23
N GLU A 8 21.13 -45.34 13.07
CA GLU A 8 20.37 -46.59 12.88
C GLU A 8 18.94 -46.51 13.41
N VAL A 9 18.21 -45.46 12.98
CA VAL A 9 16.82 -45.20 13.34
C VAL A 9 16.03 -44.72 12.12
N ALA A 10 14.69 -44.69 12.22
CA ALA A 10 13.88 -44.12 11.16
C ALA A 10 14.04 -42.57 11.10
N PRO A 11 13.94 -41.93 9.92
CA PRO A 11 14.09 -40.48 9.78
C PRO A 11 13.15 -39.67 10.66
N GLU A 12 11.92 -40.15 10.88
CA GLU A 12 10.91 -39.57 11.74
C GLU A 12 11.25 -39.59 13.24
N ASP A 13 12.19 -40.47 13.63
CA ASP A 13 12.68 -40.55 15.01
C ASP A 13 13.87 -39.61 15.27
N VAL A 14 14.26 -38.79 14.30
CA VAL A 14 15.38 -37.83 14.44
C VAL A 14 14.84 -36.40 14.57
N GLU A 15 15.24 -35.72 15.64
CA GLU A 15 15.04 -34.32 15.84
C GLU A 15 16.33 -33.50 15.72
N LEU A 16 16.24 -32.24 15.30
CA LEU A 16 17.36 -31.31 15.22
C LEU A 16 17.27 -30.31 16.36
N VAL A 17 18.16 -30.43 17.35
CA VAL A 17 18.16 -29.60 18.55
C VAL A 17 19.57 -29.15 18.91
N GLY A 18 19.77 -27.87 19.13
CA GLY A 18 21.03 -27.33 19.63
C GLY A 18 22.24 -27.58 18.72
N GLY A 19 22.05 -27.72 17.40
CA GLY A 19 23.10 -28.03 16.45
C GLY A 19 23.49 -29.51 16.36
N GLU A 20 22.66 -30.39 16.92
CA GLU A 20 22.79 -31.84 16.86
C GLU A 20 21.52 -32.48 16.27
N ALA A 21 21.73 -33.61 15.56
CA ALA A 21 20.69 -34.56 15.21
C ALA A 21 20.61 -35.59 16.32
N ARG A 22 19.45 -35.71 16.99
CA ARG A 22 19.24 -36.61 18.15
C ARG A 22 18.12 -37.58 17.88
N VAL A 23 18.20 -38.74 18.54
CA VAL A 23 17.08 -39.67 18.54
C VAL A 23 16.02 -39.18 19.56
N VAL A 24 14.79 -39.08 19.12
CA VAL A 24 13.64 -38.67 19.98
C VAL A 24 13.54 -39.62 21.19
N GLY A 25 13.53 -39.05 22.40
CA GLY A 25 13.48 -39.85 23.63
C GLY A 25 14.81 -40.48 24.08
N VAL A 26 15.92 -40.35 23.32
CA VAL A 26 17.24 -40.86 23.65
C VAL A 26 18.30 -39.79 23.39
N PRO A 27 18.37 -38.73 24.22
CA PRO A 27 19.23 -37.55 23.98
C PRO A 27 20.72 -37.85 23.89
N GLU A 28 21.20 -38.92 24.52
CA GLU A 28 22.57 -39.40 24.47
C GLU A 28 22.96 -39.97 23.11
N LYS A 29 21.98 -40.37 22.29
CA LYS A 29 22.17 -40.84 20.92
C LYS A 29 22.08 -39.65 19.99
N ALA A 30 23.17 -38.88 19.85
CA ALA A 30 23.25 -37.67 19.10
C ALA A 30 24.45 -37.59 18.16
N LEU A 31 24.30 -36.87 17.06
CA LEU A 31 25.32 -36.62 16.06
C LEU A 31 25.40 -35.11 15.76
N PRO A 32 26.58 -34.48 15.94
CA PRO A 32 26.71 -33.05 15.60
C PRO A 32 26.39 -32.80 14.12
N ILE A 33 25.59 -31.74 13.82
CA ILE A 33 25.17 -31.40 12.46
C ILE A 33 26.36 -31.16 11.53
N ARG A 34 27.47 -30.63 12.07
CA ARG A 34 28.73 -30.45 11.31
C ARG A 34 29.28 -31.77 10.77
N ARG A 35 29.06 -32.88 11.48
CA ARG A 35 29.52 -34.22 11.06
C ARG A 35 28.63 -34.75 9.94
N VAL A 36 27.33 -34.51 10.02
CA VAL A 36 26.37 -34.79 8.94
C VAL A 36 26.75 -34.01 7.69
N ALA A 37 26.99 -32.69 7.86
CA ALA A 37 27.41 -31.82 6.76
C ALA A 37 28.74 -32.26 6.11
N SER A 38 29.75 -32.63 6.92
CA SER A 38 31.04 -33.06 6.36
C SER A 38 30.93 -34.40 5.60
N GLN A 39 30.04 -35.30 5.97
CA GLN A 39 29.81 -36.54 5.26
C GLN A 39 29.36 -36.33 3.81
N THR A 40 28.52 -35.26 3.56
CA THR A 40 28.05 -34.95 2.21
C THR A 40 29.17 -34.50 1.25
N HIS A 41 30.30 -34.00 1.80
CA HIS A 41 31.45 -33.53 1.00
C HIS A 41 32.62 -34.46 1.00
N TRP A 42 32.95 -35.03 2.16
CA TRP A 42 34.20 -35.81 2.33
C TRP A 42 34.01 -37.31 2.23
N HIS A 43 32.77 -37.80 2.32
CA HIS A 43 32.47 -39.22 2.24
C HIS A 43 31.19 -39.53 1.45
N PRO A 44 31.09 -39.06 0.18
CA PRO A 44 29.88 -39.21 -0.61
C PRO A 44 29.46 -40.66 -0.87
N ALA A 45 30.42 -41.62 -0.83
CA ALA A 45 30.12 -43.04 -0.97
C ALA A 45 29.35 -43.65 0.22
N GLY A 46 29.29 -42.96 1.35
CA GLY A 46 28.54 -43.34 2.53
C GLY A 46 27.24 -42.57 2.71
N LEU A 47 26.71 -41.97 1.65
CA LEU A 47 25.39 -41.34 1.66
C LEU A 47 24.29 -42.37 1.43
N PRO A 48 23.08 -42.15 1.97
CA PRO A 48 21.91 -42.96 1.68
C PRO A 48 21.66 -43.14 0.19
N ASP A 49 21.11 -44.27 -0.21
CA ASP A 49 20.81 -44.60 -1.61
C ASP A 49 19.92 -43.49 -2.26
N GLY A 50 20.36 -43.00 -3.40
CA GLY A 50 19.68 -41.98 -4.17
C GLY A 50 19.90 -40.54 -3.69
N MET A 51 20.77 -40.32 -2.69
CA MET A 51 21.14 -39.00 -2.22
C MET A 51 22.38 -38.47 -2.95
N GLU A 52 22.28 -37.24 -3.47
CA GLU A 52 23.45 -36.58 -4.06
C GLU A 52 24.30 -35.85 -3.00
N PRO A 53 25.62 -35.70 -3.25
CA PRO A 53 26.50 -34.92 -2.37
C PRO A 53 26.07 -33.47 -2.26
N GLY A 54 26.16 -32.91 -1.06
CA GLY A 54 25.82 -31.51 -0.77
C GLY A 54 24.66 -31.37 0.23
N LEU A 55 24.50 -30.16 0.73
CA LEU A 55 23.37 -29.75 1.58
C LEU A 55 22.64 -28.54 0.95
N PHE A 56 22.44 -28.62 -0.35
CA PHE A 56 21.73 -27.62 -1.10
C PHE A 56 20.40 -28.21 -1.58
N GLU A 57 19.30 -27.59 -1.21
CA GLU A 57 17.96 -28.00 -1.63
C GLU A 57 17.22 -26.76 -2.20
N THR A 58 16.53 -26.95 -3.30
CA THR A 58 15.68 -25.92 -3.89
C THR A 58 14.27 -26.45 -3.99
N THR A 59 13.36 -25.78 -3.30
CA THR A 59 11.92 -26.10 -3.38
C THR A 59 11.18 -24.91 -3.94
N ILE A 60 10.35 -25.15 -4.94
CA ILE A 60 9.44 -24.14 -5.50
C ILE A 60 8.06 -24.43 -4.92
N LEU A 61 7.57 -23.49 -4.12
CA LEU A 61 6.19 -23.50 -3.63
C LEU A 61 5.31 -22.77 -4.63
N ASN A 62 4.39 -23.49 -5.25
CA ASN A 62 3.37 -22.91 -6.13
C ASN A 62 1.96 -23.17 -5.55
N PRO A 63 1.43 -22.28 -4.72
CA PRO A 63 0.08 -22.43 -4.15
C PRO A 63 -0.98 -22.45 -5.25
N PRO A 64 -1.98 -23.34 -5.18
CA PRO A 64 -2.98 -23.52 -6.23
C PRO A 64 -3.96 -22.35 -6.42
N MET A 65 -3.84 -21.33 -5.55
CA MET A 65 -4.69 -20.13 -5.58
C MET A 65 -4.03 -18.91 -6.23
N LEU A 66 -2.77 -19.07 -6.69
CA LEU A 66 -2.10 -18.04 -7.47
C LEU A 66 -2.46 -18.24 -8.93
N ASP A 67 -3.20 -17.29 -9.47
CA ASP A 67 -3.63 -17.30 -10.87
C ASP A 67 -2.79 -16.33 -11.70
N ALA A 68 -2.51 -16.72 -12.94
CA ALA A 68 -2.01 -15.80 -13.95
C ALA A 68 -3.08 -14.72 -14.25
N PRO A 69 -2.68 -13.55 -14.75
CA PRO A 69 -3.63 -12.53 -15.18
C PRO A 69 -4.67 -13.13 -16.16
N ASP A 70 -5.94 -12.85 -15.93
CA ASP A 70 -7.02 -13.18 -16.86
C ASP A 70 -7.11 -12.13 -18.00
N ASP A 71 -8.08 -12.31 -18.91
CA ASP A 71 -8.30 -11.41 -20.06
C ASP A 71 -8.68 -9.96 -19.65
N GLN A 72 -8.90 -9.69 -18.36
CA GLN A 72 -9.18 -8.38 -17.79
C GLN A 72 -8.06 -7.92 -16.87
N ASP A 73 -6.87 -8.51 -16.97
CA ASP A 73 -5.69 -8.25 -16.14
C ASP A 73 -5.93 -8.44 -14.62
N ARG A 74 -6.91 -9.25 -14.24
CA ARG A 74 -7.14 -9.60 -12.84
C ARG A 74 -6.28 -10.79 -12.46
N VAL A 75 -5.60 -10.69 -11.34
CA VAL A 75 -4.66 -11.70 -10.84
C VAL A 75 -4.99 -12.09 -9.40
N GLY A 76 -4.97 -13.39 -9.10
CA GLY A 76 -4.94 -13.90 -7.73
C GLY A 76 -3.49 -13.94 -7.24
N SER A 77 -3.05 -12.89 -6.54
CA SER A 77 -1.66 -12.76 -6.07
C SER A 77 -1.48 -12.99 -4.58
N ALA A 78 -2.56 -13.14 -3.82
CA ALA A 78 -2.52 -13.34 -2.37
C ALA A 78 -3.02 -14.73 -1.98
N VAL A 79 -2.24 -15.41 -1.16
CA VAL A 79 -2.53 -16.77 -0.66
C VAL A 79 -3.11 -16.75 0.74
N THR A 80 -2.77 -15.72 1.51
CA THR A 80 -3.17 -15.60 2.92
C THR A 80 -3.62 -14.18 3.21
N PHE A 81 -4.62 -14.05 4.08
CA PHE A 81 -5.15 -12.77 4.51
C PHE A 81 -5.06 -12.69 6.03
N GLY A 82 -4.28 -11.74 6.53
CA GLY A 82 -4.29 -11.33 7.93
C GLY A 82 -5.52 -10.47 8.20
N TYR A 83 -5.97 -10.47 9.45
CA TYR A 83 -7.06 -9.60 9.91
C TYR A 83 -6.55 -8.70 11.02
N VAL A 84 -7.03 -7.47 11.03
CA VAL A 84 -6.73 -6.51 12.08
C VAL A 84 -8.04 -5.92 12.57
N PHE A 85 -8.15 -5.76 13.89
CA PHE A 85 -9.22 -5.04 14.53
C PHE A 85 -8.64 -4.01 15.49
N ASP A 86 -9.00 -2.75 15.27
CA ASP A 86 -8.53 -1.63 16.08
C ASP A 86 -9.69 -0.93 16.77
N LEU A 87 -9.45 -0.52 18.01
CA LEU A 87 -10.37 0.27 18.81
C LEU A 87 -9.62 1.45 19.42
N ALA A 88 -10.14 2.65 19.18
CA ALA A 88 -9.62 3.90 19.72
C ALA A 88 -10.65 4.55 20.65
N ALA A 89 -10.19 5.11 21.76
CA ALA A 89 -10.94 6.06 22.56
C ALA A 89 -10.16 7.37 22.59
N VAL A 90 -10.85 8.48 22.32
CA VAL A 90 -10.22 9.81 22.22
C VAL A 90 -10.95 10.81 23.12
N GLU A 91 -10.19 11.80 23.58
CA GLU A 91 -10.73 13.05 24.16
C GLU A 91 -10.37 14.21 23.25
N ILE A 92 -11.30 15.17 23.06
CA ILE A 92 -11.10 16.34 22.22
C ILE A 92 -11.24 17.59 23.07
N ASP A 93 -10.17 18.36 23.18
CA ASP A 93 -10.24 19.71 23.76
C ASP A 93 -10.89 20.67 22.76
N ARG A 94 -12.11 21.08 23.04
CA ARG A 94 -12.87 21.99 22.18
C ARG A 94 -12.27 23.39 22.12
N THR A 95 -11.37 23.75 23.05
CA THR A 95 -10.72 25.06 23.07
C THR A 95 -9.54 25.13 22.12
N THR A 96 -8.79 24.03 22.01
CA THR A 96 -7.57 23.95 21.20
C THR A 96 -7.76 23.13 19.91
N GLY A 97 -8.70 22.20 19.89
CA GLY A 97 -8.87 21.20 18.84
C GLY A 97 -7.93 20.02 18.97
N GLU A 98 -7.22 19.90 20.09
CA GLU A 98 -6.31 18.78 20.35
C GLU A 98 -7.09 17.50 20.57
N ILE A 99 -6.59 16.41 19.96
CA ILE A 99 -7.12 15.05 20.12
C ILE A 99 -6.10 14.26 20.92
N GLU A 100 -6.48 13.83 22.11
CA GLU A 100 -5.73 12.90 22.93
C GLU A 100 -6.27 11.48 22.72
N ILE A 101 -5.39 10.53 22.39
CA ILE A 101 -5.74 9.11 22.30
C ILE A 101 -5.58 8.50 23.70
N VAL A 102 -6.66 8.47 24.48
CA VAL A 102 -6.65 7.95 25.86
C VAL A 102 -6.49 6.45 25.96
N LYS A 103 -6.93 5.71 24.94
CA LYS A 103 -6.77 4.26 24.86
C LYS A 103 -6.76 3.80 23.42
N TYR A 104 -5.83 2.89 23.12
CA TYR A 104 -5.81 2.20 21.84
C TYR A 104 -5.60 0.70 22.04
N VAL A 105 -6.37 -0.11 21.33
CA VAL A 105 -6.26 -1.57 21.32
C VAL A 105 -6.17 -2.03 19.89
N SER A 106 -5.18 -2.85 19.58
CA SER A 106 -4.99 -3.44 18.26
C SER A 106 -4.87 -4.95 18.36
N VAL A 107 -5.73 -5.67 17.67
CA VAL A 107 -5.78 -7.15 17.67
C VAL A 107 -5.49 -7.66 16.29
N HIS A 108 -4.48 -8.51 16.17
CA HIS A 108 -3.98 -9.01 14.90
C HIS A 108 -4.13 -10.51 14.74
N ASP A 109 -4.57 -10.94 13.57
CA ASP A 109 -4.46 -12.31 13.10
C ASP A 109 -3.34 -12.41 12.06
N VAL A 110 -2.20 -12.89 12.52
CA VAL A 110 -1.01 -13.11 11.68
C VAL A 110 -0.77 -14.60 11.40
N GLY A 111 -1.79 -15.43 11.66
CA GLY A 111 -1.62 -16.88 11.68
C GLY A 111 -0.70 -17.30 12.83
N ASN A 112 0.22 -18.22 12.58
CA ASN A 112 1.25 -18.54 13.56
C ASN A 112 2.28 -17.42 13.64
N VAL A 113 2.50 -16.88 14.84
CA VAL A 113 3.54 -15.89 15.11
C VAL A 113 4.90 -16.57 15.02
N LEU A 114 5.72 -16.20 14.03
CA LEU A 114 7.05 -16.77 13.85
C LEU A 114 8.11 -16.08 14.72
N ASN A 115 7.95 -14.78 14.94
CA ASN A 115 8.83 -13.99 15.78
C ASN A 115 8.02 -12.85 16.40
N GLU A 116 7.72 -12.96 17.68
CA GLU A 116 6.88 -12.03 18.42
C GLU A 116 7.46 -10.61 18.43
N LEU A 117 8.76 -10.47 18.69
CA LEU A 117 9.44 -9.17 18.70
C LEU A 117 9.32 -8.43 17.37
N VAL A 118 9.45 -9.16 16.24
CA VAL A 118 9.30 -8.57 14.91
C VAL A 118 7.85 -8.19 14.64
N VAL A 119 6.90 -9.03 15.00
CA VAL A 119 5.45 -8.78 14.83
C VAL A 119 5.04 -7.54 15.62
N GLU A 120 5.39 -7.46 16.90
CA GLU A 120 5.10 -6.30 17.72
C GLU A 120 5.76 -5.03 17.19
N GLY A 121 7.03 -5.12 16.75
CA GLY A 121 7.74 -4.01 16.12
C GLY A 121 7.02 -3.46 14.89
N GLN A 122 6.44 -4.32 14.07
CA GLN A 122 5.62 -3.92 12.91
C GLN A 122 4.30 -3.27 13.36
N ILE A 123 3.66 -3.78 14.41
CA ILE A 123 2.42 -3.20 14.95
C ILE A 123 2.69 -1.79 15.47
N TYR A 124 3.71 -1.61 16.33
CA TYR A 124 4.08 -0.28 16.85
C TYR A 124 4.48 0.70 15.75
N GLY A 125 5.28 0.26 14.80
CA GLY A 125 5.72 1.10 13.68
C GLY A 125 4.55 1.50 12.78
N GLY A 126 3.67 0.56 12.41
CA GLY A 126 2.47 0.83 11.64
C GLY A 126 1.49 1.73 12.37
N PHE A 127 1.31 1.52 13.68
CA PHE A 127 0.48 2.36 14.54
C PHE A 127 0.98 3.81 14.59
N ALA A 128 2.28 4.03 14.85
CA ALA A 128 2.88 5.37 14.85
C ALA A 128 2.68 6.07 13.50
N HIS A 129 2.90 5.35 12.39
CA HIS A 129 2.68 5.85 11.04
C HIS A 129 1.21 6.22 10.79
N GLY A 130 0.30 5.37 11.26
CA GLY A 130 -1.14 5.61 11.13
C GLY A 130 -1.62 6.84 11.93
N ILE A 131 -1.13 7.02 13.16
CA ILE A 131 -1.43 8.23 13.96
C ILE A 131 -0.92 9.49 13.26
N ALA A 132 0.31 9.46 12.74
CA ALA A 132 0.91 10.57 12.01
C ALA A 132 0.00 11.01 10.84
N GLY A 133 -0.45 10.06 10.03
CA GLY A 133 -1.39 10.33 8.92
C GLY A 133 -2.79 10.76 9.38
N ALA A 134 -3.21 10.33 10.60
CA ALA A 134 -4.51 10.72 11.14
C ALA A 134 -4.54 12.14 11.71
N LEU A 135 -3.47 12.59 12.35
CA LEU A 135 -3.48 13.79 13.18
C LEU A 135 -2.52 14.90 12.72
N LEU A 136 -1.41 14.57 12.06
CA LEU A 136 -0.28 15.48 11.87
C LEU A 136 0.12 15.69 10.41
N GLU A 137 0.37 14.62 9.67
CA GLU A 137 1.02 14.68 8.36
C GLU A 137 0.08 15.15 7.26
N GLU A 138 0.35 16.30 6.69
CA GLU A 138 -0.40 16.86 5.57
C GLU A 138 0.55 17.44 4.51
N PHE A 139 0.52 16.87 3.31
CA PHE A 139 1.25 17.44 2.19
C PHE A 139 0.41 18.48 1.47
N VAL A 140 0.77 19.74 1.64
CA VAL A 140 -0.03 20.88 1.21
C VAL A 140 0.61 21.57 0.01
N TYR A 141 -0.24 21.98 -0.93
CA TYR A 141 0.13 22.79 -2.09
C TYR A 141 -0.58 24.16 -2.05
N ASP A 142 0.08 25.19 -2.55
CA ASP A 142 -0.56 26.49 -2.80
C ASP A 142 -1.40 26.48 -4.10
N ALA A 143 -2.02 27.60 -4.42
CA ALA A 143 -2.83 27.75 -5.64
C ALA A 143 -2.03 27.60 -6.94
N GLY A 144 -0.71 27.77 -6.87
CA GLY A 144 0.22 27.59 -8.00
C GLY A 144 0.80 26.16 -8.07
N ALA A 145 0.26 25.21 -7.29
CA ALA A 145 0.74 23.84 -7.15
C ALA A 145 2.18 23.72 -6.59
N ASN A 146 2.67 24.72 -5.87
CA ASN A 146 3.95 24.64 -5.20
C ASN A 146 3.78 23.96 -3.83
N PRO A 147 4.64 22.97 -3.47
CA PRO A 147 4.57 22.31 -2.17
C PRO A 147 4.88 23.28 -1.04
N GLN A 148 4.05 23.29 -0.01
CA GLN A 148 4.19 24.12 1.19
C GLN A 148 4.77 23.33 2.38
N ALA A 149 4.90 22.02 2.25
CA ALA A 149 5.44 21.10 3.26
C ALA A 149 6.84 20.63 2.88
N GLY A 150 7.73 21.56 2.50
CA GLY A 150 9.08 21.27 2.01
C GLY A 150 10.13 21.03 3.07
N THR A 151 9.84 21.31 4.34
CA THR A 151 10.75 21.13 5.48
C THR A 151 10.06 20.43 6.63
N PHE A 152 10.83 19.86 7.57
CA PHE A 152 10.26 19.27 8.80
C PHE A 152 9.65 20.30 9.78
N ALA A 153 9.80 21.58 9.52
CA ALA A 153 9.07 22.62 10.24
C ALA A 153 7.63 22.77 9.74
N ASP A 154 7.40 22.41 8.48
CA ASP A 154 6.10 22.54 7.80
C ASP A 154 5.38 21.20 7.69
N TYR A 155 6.14 20.10 7.51
CA TYR A 155 5.63 18.74 7.51
C TYR A 155 5.85 18.10 8.88
N LEU A 156 4.75 17.94 9.63
CA LEU A 156 4.78 17.50 11.03
C LEU A 156 4.93 15.96 11.10
N CYS A 157 6.18 15.49 11.12
CA CYS A 157 6.44 14.08 11.43
C CYS A 157 6.15 13.82 12.91
N ILE A 158 5.50 12.68 13.20
CA ILE A 158 5.26 12.26 14.58
C ILE A 158 6.58 11.99 15.31
N THR A 159 6.62 12.35 16.59
CA THR A 159 7.76 12.10 17.48
C THR A 159 7.41 11.07 18.55
N ALA A 160 8.41 10.43 19.15
CA ALA A 160 8.20 9.36 20.12
C ALA A 160 7.27 9.73 21.30
N PRO A 161 7.33 10.96 21.87
CA PRO A 161 6.39 11.37 22.93
C PRO A 161 4.92 11.49 22.49
N GLU A 162 4.65 11.62 21.20
CA GLU A 162 3.29 11.76 20.64
C GLU A 162 2.63 10.42 20.35
N VAL A 163 3.40 9.33 20.38
CA VAL A 163 2.87 7.99 20.18
C VAL A 163 2.36 7.44 21.51
N PRO A 164 1.05 7.24 21.69
CA PRO A 164 0.50 6.71 22.92
C PRO A 164 0.77 5.21 23.04
N ASP A 165 0.56 4.68 24.25
CA ASP A 165 0.62 3.25 24.51
C ASP A 165 -0.49 2.51 23.75
N VAL A 166 -0.11 1.43 23.06
CA VAL A 166 -1.06 0.53 22.40
C VAL A 166 -1.12 -0.81 23.14
N THR A 167 -2.34 -1.29 23.38
CA THR A 167 -2.55 -2.63 23.90
C THR A 167 -2.66 -3.60 22.73
N ILE A 168 -1.67 -4.48 22.58
CA ILE A 168 -1.62 -5.45 21.49
C ILE A 168 -2.27 -6.75 21.93
N GLY A 169 -3.08 -7.34 21.05
CA GLY A 169 -3.64 -8.66 21.19
C GLY A 169 -3.42 -9.51 19.94
N HIS A 170 -3.39 -10.82 20.09
CA HIS A 170 -3.29 -11.76 18.98
C HIS A 170 -4.50 -12.72 19.02
N PHE A 171 -5.11 -12.89 17.85
CA PHE A 171 -6.15 -13.88 17.62
C PHE A 171 -5.76 -14.73 16.42
N ASN A 172 -4.92 -15.74 16.67
CA ASN A 172 -4.23 -16.47 15.62
C ASN A 172 -5.12 -17.54 14.98
N THR A 173 -5.32 -17.41 13.66
CA THR A 173 -5.92 -18.45 12.81
C THR A 173 -4.89 -18.91 11.80
N PRO A 174 -4.20 -20.05 12.03
CA PRO A 174 -3.15 -20.52 11.14
C PRO A 174 -3.61 -20.71 9.71
N SER A 175 -2.80 -20.27 8.75
CA SER A 175 -3.09 -20.47 7.33
C SER A 175 -2.92 -21.94 6.97
N PRO A 176 -3.90 -22.59 6.29
CA PRO A 176 -3.76 -23.93 5.78
C PRO A 176 -2.92 -24.01 4.49
N HIS A 177 -2.52 -22.87 3.92
CA HIS A 177 -1.91 -22.78 2.59
C HIS A 177 -0.39 -22.73 2.60
N ASN A 178 0.21 -22.74 3.79
CA ASN A 178 1.66 -22.89 3.96
C ASN A 178 1.97 -23.69 5.21
N THR A 179 3.14 -24.31 5.24
CA THR A 179 3.56 -25.21 6.34
C THR A 179 3.82 -24.50 7.67
N LEU A 180 4.06 -23.19 7.63
CA LEU A 180 4.29 -22.37 8.82
C LEU A 180 3.00 -21.88 9.45
N GLY A 181 1.89 -21.93 8.72
CA GLY A 181 0.61 -21.35 9.16
C GLY A 181 0.64 -19.84 9.31
N ALA A 182 1.69 -19.17 8.82
CA ALA A 182 1.88 -17.73 8.93
C ALA A 182 1.06 -16.95 7.91
N LYS A 183 0.74 -15.69 8.23
CA LYS A 183 0.08 -14.72 7.37
C LYS A 183 0.89 -13.42 7.34
N GLY A 184 0.65 -12.58 6.32
CA GLY A 184 1.24 -11.25 6.26
C GLY A 184 0.66 -10.32 7.32
N MET A 185 1.51 -9.36 7.82
CA MET A 185 1.06 -8.41 8.84
C MET A 185 1.74 -7.03 8.77
N GLY A 186 2.58 -6.75 7.76
CA GLY A 186 3.50 -5.62 7.77
C GLY A 186 2.87 -4.23 7.91
N ASP A 187 1.71 -3.99 7.30
CA ASP A 187 1.09 -2.67 7.17
C ASP A 187 -0.33 -2.56 7.76
N GLY A 188 -0.79 -3.59 8.46
CA GLY A 188 -2.15 -3.65 9.01
C GLY A 188 -2.50 -2.46 9.88
N SER A 189 -1.66 -2.12 10.85
CA SER A 189 -1.91 -0.99 11.77
C SER A 189 -1.86 0.37 11.09
N SER A 190 -1.01 0.56 10.06
CA SER A 190 -0.94 1.83 9.34
C SER A 190 -2.21 2.13 8.53
N MET A 191 -2.94 1.10 8.10
CA MET A 191 -4.22 1.25 7.40
C MET A 191 -5.40 1.48 8.36
N LEU A 192 -5.42 0.79 9.51
CA LEU A 192 -6.57 0.84 10.41
C LEU A 192 -6.51 1.98 11.41
N ALA A 193 -5.33 2.38 11.90
CA ALA A 193 -5.20 3.42 12.89
C ALA A 193 -5.85 4.76 12.47
N PRO A 194 -5.66 5.27 11.24
CA PRO A 194 -6.34 6.49 10.80
C PRO A 194 -7.86 6.35 10.85
N THR A 195 -8.38 5.19 10.44
CA THR A 195 -9.82 4.93 10.41
C THR A 195 -10.41 4.83 11.82
N ALA A 196 -9.73 4.13 12.74
CA ALA A 196 -10.19 3.99 14.12
C ALA A 196 -10.21 5.33 14.84
N ILE A 197 -9.17 6.15 14.65
CA ILE A 197 -9.07 7.50 15.22
C ILE A 197 -10.14 8.43 14.61
N ALA A 198 -10.34 8.38 13.29
CA ALA A 198 -11.37 9.18 12.63
C ALA A 198 -12.78 8.82 13.12
N ASN A 199 -13.08 7.53 13.30
CA ASN A 199 -14.35 7.08 13.83
C ASN A 199 -14.57 7.53 15.29
N ALA A 200 -13.55 7.43 16.13
CA ALA A 200 -13.61 7.88 17.51
C ALA A 200 -13.80 9.41 17.60
N ALA A 201 -13.08 10.17 16.76
CA ALA A 201 -13.24 11.61 16.69
C ALA A 201 -14.62 12.03 16.12
N ALA A 202 -15.14 11.31 15.15
CA ALA A 202 -16.48 11.51 14.60
C ALA A 202 -17.57 11.32 15.66
N ASP A 203 -17.44 10.29 16.49
CA ASP A 203 -18.33 10.04 17.62
C ASP A 203 -18.24 11.16 18.67
N ALA A 204 -17.05 11.56 19.07
CA ALA A 204 -16.82 12.64 20.04
C ALA A 204 -17.31 14.00 19.54
N LEU A 205 -17.24 14.27 18.23
CA LEU A 205 -17.72 15.50 17.59
C LEU A 205 -19.22 15.45 17.25
N GLY A 206 -19.83 14.28 17.28
CA GLY A 206 -21.24 14.07 16.89
C GLY A 206 -21.49 14.22 15.39
N THR A 207 -20.51 13.94 14.56
CA THR A 207 -20.61 14.07 13.09
C THR A 207 -19.67 13.12 12.37
N PHE A 208 -20.12 12.50 11.28
CA PHE A 208 -19.28 11.67 10.41
C PHE A 208 -18.55 12.48 9.32
N ASP A 209 -18.82 13.78 9.22
CA ASP A 209 -18.13 14.66 8.30
C ASP A 209 -16.80 15.12 8.90
N VAL A 210 -15.82 14.23 8.93
CA VAL A 210 -14.45 14.47 9.38
C VAL A 210 -13.47 14.25 8.23
N GLU A 211 -12.40 15.05 8.19
CA GLU A 211 -11.40 15.04 7.14
C GLU A 211 -10.01 14.85 7.72
N LEU A 212 -9.33 13.79 7.31
CA LEU A 212 -7.95 13.53 7.69
C LEU A 212 -6.95 14.40 6.91
N PRO A 213 -5.81 14.75 7.53
CA PRO A 213 -5.53 14.62 8.94
C PRO A 213 -6.42 15.54 9.78
N LEU A 214 -6.79 15.09 10.98
CA LEU A 214 -7.54 15.86 11.97
C LEU A 214 -6.61 16.85 12.69
N THR A 215 -6.07 17.82 11.95
CA THR A 215 -5.21 18.83 12.52
C THR A 215 -5.96 19.70 13.54
N LEU A 216 -5.24 20.32 14.47
CA LEU A 216 -5.81 21.17 15.53
C LEU A 216 -6.86 22.14 14.98
N ASN A 217 -6.54 22.82 13.87
CA ASN A 217 -7.42 23.82 13.29
C ASN A 217 -8.72 23.22 12.70
N LYS A 218 -8.61 22.06 12.02
CA LYS A 218 -9.76 21.36 11.45
C LYS A 218 -10.68 20.85 12.57
N THR A 219 -10.09 20.22 13.59
CA THR A 219 -10.82 19.68 14.74
C THR A 219 -11.47 20.78 15.56
N TRP A 220 -10.73 21.87 15.82
CA TRP A 220 -11.29 23.02 16.54
C TRP A 220 -12.49 23.64 15.80
N ALA A 221 -12.36 23.88 14.51
CA ALA A 221 -13.44 24.44 13.71
C ALA A 221 -14.68 23.53 13.78
N LYS A 222 -14.50 22.21 13.59
CA LYS A 222 -15.59 21.25 13.65
C LYS A 222 -16.24 21.20 15.04
N ALA A 223 -15.45 21.17 16.11
CA ALA A 223 -15.94 21.15 17.49
C ALA A 223 -16.74 22.42 17.86
N ASN A 224 -16.50 23.55 17.18
CA ASN A 224 -17.17 24.82 17.42
C ASN A 224 -18.19 25.19 16.33
N GLY A 225 -18.56 24.26 15.45
CA GLY A 225 -19.57 24.49 14.41
C GLY A 225 -19.14 25.51 13.34
N GLN A 226 -17.83 25.61 13.11
CA GLN A 226 -17.26 26.51 12.11
C GLN A 226 -16.77 25.73 10.90
N GLU A 227 -16.77 26.37 9.73
CA GLU A 227 -16.10 25.81 8.55
C GLU A 227 -14.61 26.12 8.60
N TYR A 228 -13.78 25.11 8.43
CA TYR A 228 -12.35 25.30 8.28
C TYR A 228 -12.03 25.60 6.81
N SER A 229 -11.46 26.79 6.57
CA SER A 229 -10.89 27.16 5.28
C SER A 229 -9.45 27.55 5.48
N ARG A 230 -8.52 26.84 4.88
CA ARG A 230 -7.10 27.24 4.88
C ARG A 230 -6.92 28.46 3.99
N ALA A 231 -6.45 29.56 4.54
CA ALA A 231 -6.15 30.75 3.76
C ALA A 231 -5.10 30.42 2.68
N GLY A 232 -5.48 30.58 1.41
CA GLY A 232 -4.62 30.32 0.25
C GLY A 232 -4.75 28.95 -0.39
N SER A 233 -5.46 27.99 0.18
CA SER A 233 -5.81 26.74 -0.49
C SER A 233 -7.12 26.93 -1.25
N THR A 234 -7.07 27.16 -2.54
CA THR A 234 -8.20 26.87 -3.41
C THR A 234 -8.27 25.35 -3.56
N ARG A 235 -9.00 24.70 -2.66
CA ARG A 235 -9.43 23.32 -2.89
C ARG A 235 -10.27 23.37 -4.17
N ALA A 236 -9.78 22.76 -5.24
CA ALA A 236 -10.64 22.50 -6.38
C ALA A 236 -11.84 21.72 -5.81
N LYS A 237 -13.02 22.32 -5.81
CA LYS A 237 -14.25 21.62 -5.48
C LYS A 237 -14.37 20.53 -6.55
N VAL A 238 -13.97 19.31 -6.21
CA VAL A 238 -14.38 18.15 -6.99
C VAL A 238 -15.91 18.19 -6.91
N GLY A 239 -16.53 18.56 -8.03
CA GLY A 239 -17.95 18.79 -8.08
C GLY A 239 -18.69 17.55 -7.60
N GLU A 240 -19.59 17.73 -6.64
CA GLU A 240 -20.64 16.78 -6.34
C GLU A 240 -21.61 16.77 -7.54
N GLY A 241 -21.17 16.15 -8.64
CA GLY A 241 -22.05 15.76 -9.72
C GLY A 241 -22.66 14.39 -9.41
N PRO A 242 -23.93 14.15 -9.76
CA PRO A 242 -24.52 12.85 -9.57
C PRO A 242 -23.70 11.81 -10.34
N ARG A 243 -23.19 10.80 -9.61
CA ARG A 243 -22.59 9.63 -10.20
C ARG A 243 -23.69 8.80 -10.88
N GLU A 244 -24.07 9.17 -12.08
CA GLU A 244 -24.71 8.23 -12.98
C GLU A 244 -23.61 7.32 -13.56
N ALA A 245 -23.52 6.13 -12.99
CA ALA A 245 -22.70 5.07 -13.53
C ALA A 245 -23.30 4.61 -14.88
N GLY A 246 -22.97 5.34 -15.92
CA GLY A 246 -23.12 4.86 -17.30
C GLY A 246 -21.92 3.97 -17.59
N ALA A 247 -22.16 2.67 -17.68
CA ALA A 247 -21.17 1.71 -18.10
C ALA A 247 -20.68 2.06 -19.51
N VAL A 248 -19.45 2.55 -19.61
CA VAL A 248 -18.67 2.56 -20.84
C VAL A 248 -17.57 1.53 -20.65
N GLU A 249 -17.62 0.48 -21.44
CA GLU A 249 -16.58 -0.56 -21.45
C GLU A 249 -15.20 0.11 -21.61
N GLY A 250 -14.36 -0.03 -20.57
CA GLY A 250 -12.90 0.08 -20.68
C GLY A 250 -12.29 1.49 -20.64
N GLY A 251 -12.91 2.53 -20.04
CA GLY A 251 -12.31 3.87 -20.00
C GLY A 251 -12.29 4.53 -18.62
N LEU A 252 -11.19 5.23 -18.31
CA LEU A 252 -11.11 6.16 -17.16
C LEU A 252 -11.87 7.44 -17.53
N THR A 253 -12.86 7.85 -16.72
CA THR A 253 -13.56 9.13 -16.87
C THR A 253 -13.19 10.03 -15.68
N GLY A 254 -12.89 11.31 -15.96
CA GLY A 254 -12.62 12.33 -14.95
C GLY A 254 -13.20 13.66 -15.38
N GLU A 255 -13.78 14.40 -14.44
CA GLU A 255 -14.22 15.77 -14.65
C GLU A 255 -13.40 16.71 -13.78
N GLY A 256 -13.02 17.85 -14.33
CA GLY A 256 -12.31 18.89 -13.62
C GLY A 256 -12.55 20.25 -14.25
N SER A 257 -12.47 21.30 -13.46
CA SER A 257 -12.50 22.67 -13.95
C SER A 257 -11.32 23.45 -13.40
N VAL A 258 -10.72 24.29 -14.25
CA VAL A 258 -9.65 25.20 -13.87
C VAL A 258 -9.96 26.57 -14.42
N GLU A 259 -9.71 27.62 -13.64
CA GLU A 259 -9.84 29.00 -14.05
C GLU A 259 -8.52 29.45 -14.65
N LEU A 260 -8.56 29.89 -15.91
CA LEU A 260 -7.38 30.35 -16.64
C LEU A 260 -7.43 31.87 -16.83
N SER A 261 -6.31 32.54 -16.59
CA SER A 261 -6.15 33.97 -16.81
C SER A 261 -5.84 34.31 -18.30
N ALA A 262 -6.51 33.62 -19.21
CA ALA A 262 -6.34 33.80 -20.64
C ALA A 262 -7.69 33.97 -21.36
N PRO A 263 -7.77 34.77 -22.45
CA PRO A 263 -8.99 34.88 -23.24
C PRO A 263 -9.41 33.53 -23.83
N PRO A 264 -10.71 33.22 -23.92
CA PRO A 264 -11.20 31.94 -24.45
C PRO A 264 -10.69 31.63 -25.86
N ALA A 265 -10.49 32.63 -26.71
CA ALA A 265 -9.92 32.43 -28.05
C ALA A 265 -8.48 31.92 -28.03
N THR A 266 -7.65 32.42 -27.14
CA THR A 266 -6.26 31.97 -26.97
C THR A 266 -6.21 30.54 -26.46
N VAL A 267 -7.06 30.19 -25.50
CA VAL A 267 -7.17 28.81 -25.00
C VAL A 267 -7.64 27.88 -26.12
N TRP A 268 -8.58 28.32 -26.93
CA TRP A 268 -9.07 27.56 -28.07
C TRP A 268 -7.99 27.27 -29.11
N GLU A 269 -7.21 28.29 -29.49
CA GLU A 269 -6.07 28.13 -30.40
C GLU A 269 -5.05 27.12 -29.85
N MET A 270 -4.71 27.19 -28.57
CA MET A 270 -3.78 26.27 -27.92
C MET A 270 -4.30 24.82 -27.87
N LEU A 271 -5.60 24.62 -27.71
CA LEU A 271 -6.23 23.29 -27.72
C LEU A 271 -6.25 22.63 -29.12
N LEU A 272 -6.03 23.42 -30.18
CA LEU A 272 -5.96 22.92 -31.55
C LEU A 272 -4.50 22.83 -32.07
N ASP A 273 -3.55 23.36 -31.29
CA ASP A 273 -2.13 23.35 -31.64
C ASP A 273 -1.46 22.04 -31.17
N PRO A 274 -0.89 21.21 -32.09
CA PRO A 274 -0.26 19.96 -31.76
C PRO A 274 0.91 20.09 -30.76
N ASP A 275 1.71 21.16 -30.88
CA ASP A 275 2.87 21.38 -30.02
C ASP A 275 2.44 21.78 -28.61
N ALA A 276 1.39 22.58 -28.48
CA ALA A 276 0.80 22.93 -27.20
C ALA A 276 0.15 21.72 -26.52
N LEU A 277 -0.57 20.89 -27.27
CA LEU A 277 -1.15 19.64 -26.76
C LEU A 277 -0.06 18.64 -26.33
N ALA A 278 1.00 18.46 -27.11
CA ALA A 278 2.11 17.58 -26.74
C ALA A 278 2.76 17.99 -25.41
N ALA A 279 2.85 19.29 -25.14
CA ALA A 279 3.45 19.81 -23.91
C ALA A 279 2.62 19.54 -22.64
N VAL A 280 1.29 19.34 -22.76
CA VAL A 280 0.39 19.12 -21.61
C VAL A 280 0.00 17.66 -21.41
N VAL A 281 0.27 16.77 -22.36
CA VAL A 281 0.00 15.33 -22.23
C VAL A 281 1.18 14.65 -21.53
N PRO A 282 1.03 14.12 -20.32
CA PRO A 282 2.12 13.49 -19.58
C PRO A 282 2.73 12.32 -20.34
N GLY A 283 4.06 12.35 -20.53
CA GLY A 283 4.79 11.31 -21.23
C GLY A 283 4.67 11.33 -22.75
N CYS A 284 4.05 12.33 -23.35
CA CYS A 284 4.00 12.49 -24.80
C CYS A 284 5.37 12.91 -25.33
N GLU A 285 5.99 12.07 -26.16
CA GLU A 285 7.25 12.39 -26.83
C GLU A 285 7.02 13.03 -28.21
N LYS A 286 5.90 12.70 -28.84
CA LYS A 286 5.56 13.20 -30.17
C LYS A 286 4.04 13.21 -30.37
N LEU A 287 3.52 14.28 -30.95
CA LEU A 287 2.14 14.40 -31.42
C LEU A 287 2.15 14.82 -32.88
N GLU A 288 1.59 14.01 -33.73
CA GLU A 288 1.48 14.29 -35.18
C GLU A 288 0.02 14.49 -35.56
N GLN A 289 -0.25 15.49 -36.35
CA GLN A 289 -1.57 15.73 -36.91
C GLN A 289 -1.84 14.75 -38.05
N GLY A 290 -2.78 13.83 -37.91
CA GLY A 290 -3.17 12.85 -38.89
C GLY A 290 -4.33 13.29 -39.80
N GLY A 291 -5.01 14.39 -39.43
CA GLY A 291 -6.13 14.97 -40.16
C GLY A 291 -6.55 16.30 -39.52
N GLU A 292 -7.59 16.97 -40.07
CA GLU A 292 -8.05 18.28 -39.58
C GLU A 292 -8.47 18.25 -38.09
N ASP A 293 -8.96 17.11 -37.62
CA ASP A 293 -9.49 16.89 -36.27
C ASP A 293 -8.95 15.63 -35.59
N SER A 294 -7.84 15.09 -36.06
CA SER A 294 -7.23 13.87 -35.52
C SER A 294 -5.72 14.01 -35.31
N PHE A 295 -5.25 13.47 -34.19
CA PHE A 295 -3.84 13.46 -33.81
C PHE A 295 -3.41 12.04 -33.46
N THR A 296 -2.15 11.71 -33.69
CA THR A 296 -1.51 10.49 -33.22
C THR A 296 -0.41 10.87 -32.24
N ALA A 297 -0.48 10.37 -31.02
CA ALA A 297 0.50 10.62 -29.97
C ALA A 297 1.36 9.37 -29.75
N GLU A 298 2.67 9.56 -29.58
CA GLU A 298 3.57 8.57 -28.99
C GLU A 298 3.80 8.94 -27.52
N VAL A 299 3.31 8.07 -26.61
CA VAL A 299 3.36 8.30 -25.17
C VAL A 299 4.24 7.25 -24.53
N VAL A 300 5.22 7.68 -23.75
CA VAL A 300 6.08 6.78 -22.96
C VAL A 300 5.54 6.70 -21.54
N ILE A 301 5.08 5.53 -21.17
CA ILE A 301 4.62 5.26 -19.81
C ILE A 301 5.64 4.36 -19.12
N GLY A 302 6.09 4.77 -17.93
CA GLY A 302 7.01 4.02 -17.09
C GLY A 302 6.35 3.66 -15.75
N VAL A 303 6.27 2.36 -15.44
CA VAL A 303 5.82 1.86 -14.14
C VAL A 303 6.88 0.91 -13.60
N ALA A 304 7.36 1.20 -12.40
CA ALA A 304 8.30 0.33 -11.65
C ALA A 304 9.54 -0.13 -12.45
N GLY A 305 10.13 0.78 -13.26
CA GLY A 305 11.36 0.50 -14.02
C GLY A 305 11.16 -0.13 -15.39
N ILE A 306 9.93 -0.42 -15.80
CA ILE A 306 9.58 -0.86 -17.15
C ILE A 306 9.05 0.35 -17.91
N LYS A 307 9.69 0.70 -19.03
CA LYS A 307 9.21 1.74 -19.94
C LYS A 307 8.61 1.10 -21.18
N GLY A 308 7.39 1.50 -21.53
CA GLY A 308 6.73 1.12 -22.78
C GLY A 308 6.35 2.36 -23.58
N THR A 309 6.52 2.30 -24.90
CA THR A 309 6.02 3.32 -25.81
C THR A 309 4.68 2.85 -26.38
N TYR A 310 3.67 3.68 -26.26
CA TYR A 310 2.31 3.41 -26.72
C TYR A 310 1.92 4.44 -27.76
N SER A 311 1.18 3.98 -28.77
CA SER A 311 0.63 4.88 -29.80
C SER A 311 -0.87 5.07 -29.48
N ALA A 312 -1.27 6.33 -29.29
CA ALA A 312 -2.63 6.71 -29.00
C ALA A 312 -3.19 7.62 -30.11
N ALA A 313 -4.40 7.35 -30.57
CA ALA A 313 -5.10 8.25 -31.46
C ALA A 313 -6.05 9.16 -30.67
N ILE A 314 -6.06 10.44 -30.99
CA ILE A 314 -6.91 11.46 -30.35
C ILE A 314 -7.75 12.13 -31.45
N ASP A 315 -9.07 12.07 -31.32
CA ASP A 315 -10.01 12.73 -32.20
C ASP A 315 -10.68 13.91 -31.50
N LEU A 316 -10.78 15.06 -32.14
CA LEU A 316 -11.57 16.20 -31.71
C LEU A 316 -12.98 16.10 -32.27
N LYS A 317 -13.98 16.08 -31.39
CA LYS A 317 -15.41 15.97 -31.74
C LYS A 317 -16.22 17.09 -31.10
N ASP A 318 -17.41 17.34 -31.66
CA ASP A 318 -18.42 18.27 -31.14
C ASP A 318 -17.85 19.67 -30.82
N LYS A 319 -17.05 20.22 -31.76
CA LYS A 319 -16.41 21.53 -31.62
C LYS A 319 -17.46 22.65 -31.68
N ILE A 320 -17.50 23.48 -30.64
CA ILE A 320 -18.28 24.73 -30.56
C ILE A 320 -17.30 25.84 -30.17
N GLU A 321 -16.75 26.50 -31.15
CA GLU A 321 -15.78 27.60 -30.97
C GLU A 321 -16.37 28.81 -30.25
N PRO A 322 -15.66 29.45 -29.34
CA PRO A 322 -14.52 29.00 -28.53
C PRO A 322 -14.98 28.39 -27.17
N ARG A 323 -16.05 27.60 -27.15
CA ARG A 323 -16.78 27.20 -25.93
C ARG A 323 -16.51 25.78 -25.47
N SER A 324 -16.48 24.82 -26.42
CA SER A 324 -16.32 23.43 -26.04
C SER A 324 -15.75 22.57 -27.19
N VAL A 325 -14.97 21.60 -26.85
CA VAL A 325 -14.50 20.54 -27.73
C VAL A 325 -14.44 19.23 -26.92
N ARG A 326 -14.74 18.13 -27.57
CA ARG A 326 -14.63 16.80 -26.97
C ARG A 326 -13.43 16.06 -27.56
N LEU A 327 -12.46 15.70 -26.71
CA LEU A 327 -11.36 14.85 -27.09
C LEU A 327 -11.73 13.39 -26.84
N VAL A 328 -11.52 12.55 -27.84
CA VAL A 328 -11.77 11.10 -27.76
C VAL A 328 -10.46 10.40 -28.08
N GLY A 329 -9.88 9.74 -27.06
CA GLY A 329 -8.66 8.97 -27.21
C GLY A 329 -8.94 7.48 -27.35
N LYS A 330 -8.07 6.81 -28.14
CA LYS A 330 -7.96 5.35 -28.21
C LYS A 330 -6.47 4.99 -28.16
N ALA A 331 -6.10 4.10 -27.23
CA ALA A 331 -4.76 3.54 -27.12
C ALA A 331 -4.74 2.10 -27.59
#